data_a3a1f2c821080c1ad7ced1ff5f3f04f4
#
_entry.id   a3a1f2c821080c1ad7ced1ff5f3f04f4
#
_cell.length_a   1.000
_cell.length_b   1.000
_cell.length_c   1.000
_cell.angle_alpha   90.00
_cell.angle_beta   90.00
_cell.angle_gamma   90.00
#
_symmetry.space_group_name_H-M   'P 1'
#
loop_
_entity.id
_entity.type
_entity.pdbx_description
1 polymer ?
#
loop_
_entity_poly.entity_id
_entity_poly.type
_entity_poly.pdbx_seq_one_letter_code
_entity_poly.pdbx_strand_id
1 'polypeptide(L)'
;MRARMNEMGLREADISAVAGTGAGGRVTVEDLEKFLDYINSWPSSNASPMRLAVADAMRRSWTRPLATVGRPIRLDRVLEHRRNQDPKPGLTLYVLRAFALALVEDPATAGFLIGQKVVHPRAFDIGVAVQVEDGVVVPVLRKVDQKSLHALTNEYAEMVERGRRRRLSEDDLRGGIATVTNFGTFGLTSGTPIPLPNETLILGLGAGVKKPVWSDQVEAFLPVTEAELVMTFDHRVVDGGGAGMLLTRVAELLQEPSKL
;
A
#
# COMPACT_ATOMS: atom_id res chain seq x y z
N MET A 1 -3.02 32.84 14.93
CA MET A 1 -3.41 31.50 14.50
C MET A 1 -2.20 30.59 14.26
N ARG A 2 -1.40 30.74 13.18
CA ARG A 2 -0.27 29.82 12.86
C ARG A 2 0.74 29.63 14.00
N ALA A 3 1.13 30.71 14.70
CA ALA A 3 2.03 30.60 15.85
C ALA A 3 1.43 29.73 16.95
N ARG A 4 0.16 29.93 17.29
CA ARG A 4 -0.54 29.14 18.31
C ARG A 4 -0.68 27.67 17.91
N MET A 5 -1.01 27.40 16.65
CA MET A 5 -1.03 26.02 16.12
C MET A 5 0.35 25.34 16.23
N ASN A 6 1.42 26.04 15.88
CA ASN A 6 2.78 25.50 15.98
C ASN A 6 3.20 25.17 17.42
N GLU A 7 2.87 26.04 18.37
CA GLU A 7 3.11 25.78 19.80
C GLU A 7 2.44 24.50 20.28
N MET A 8 1.25 24.21 19.75
CA MET A 8 0.45 23.03 20.10
C MET A 8 0.71 21.82 19.21
N GLY A 9 1.60 21.93 18.22
CA GLY A 9 1.86 20.87 17.25
C GLY A 9 0.70 20.58 16.28
N LEU A 10 -0.28 21.46 16.17
CA LEU A 10 -1.45 21.31 15.32
C LEU A 10 -1.12 21.61 13.86
N ARG A 11 -1.77 20.87 12.96
CA ARG A 11 -1.72 21.05 11.50
C ARG A 11 -3.08 21.53 10.98
N GLU A 12 -3.12 22.03 9.74
CA GLU A 12 -4.37 22.51 9.13
C GLU A 12 -5.47 21.43 9.10
N ALA A 13 -5.08 20.17 8.90
CA ALA A 13 -6.03 19.04 8.92
C ALA A 13 -6.68 18.86 10.30
N ASP A 14 -5.98 19.18 11.39
CA ASP A 14 -6.48 18.97 12.76
C ASP A 14 -7.58 19.99 13.11
N ILE A 15 -7.59 21.13 12.44
CA ILE A 15 -8.56 22.23 12.65
C ILE A 15 -9.58 22.36 11.51
N SER A 16 -9.61 21.42 10.58
CA SER A 16 -10.51 21.48 9.41
C SER A 16 -12.00 21.51 9.77
N ALA A 17 -12.36 20.98 10.95
CA ALA A 17 -13.73 21.01 11.48
C ALA A 17 -14.09 22.29 12.24
N VAL A 18 -13.14 23.22 12.45
CA VAL A 18 -13.40 24.47 13.20
C VAL A 18 -14.11 25.45 12.28
N ALA A 19 -15.32 25.85 12.67
CA ALA A 19 -16.06 26.91 11.97
C ALA A 19 -15.39 28.26 12.24
N GLY A 20 -14.94 28.95 11.19
CA GLY A 20 -14.34 30.27 11.32
C GLY A 20 -15.36 31.38 11.45
N THR A 21 -15.23 32.26 12.48
CA THR A 21 -16.05 33.43 12.68
C THR A 21 -15.43 34.74 12.16
N GLY A 22 -14.18 34.68 11.68
CA GLY A 22 -13.49 35.84 11.12
C GLY A 22 -13.96 36.19 9.70
N ALA A 23 -13.48 37.34 9.21
CA ALA A 23 -13.83 37.85 7.89
C ALA A 23 -13.59 36.79 6.79
N GLY A 24 -14.63 36.54 5.96
CA GLY A 24 -14.61 35.54 4.92
C GLY A 24 -14.58 34.09 5.43
N GLY A 25 -15.08 33.82 6.64
CA GLY A 25 -15.10 32.46 7.22
C GLY A 25 -13.75 31.99 7.75
N ARG A 26 -12.80 32.90 7.98
CA ARG A 26 -11.46 32.57 8.47
C ARG A 26 -11.52 32.16 9.94
N VAL A 27 -10.84 31.05 10.27
CA VAL A 27 -10.70 30.62 11.68
C VAL A 27 -9.82 31.58 12.45
N THR A 28 -10.34 32.10 13.58
CA THR A 28 -9.63 32.99 14.51
C THR A 28 -8.96 32.18 15.63
N VAL A 29 -8.13 32.85 16.44
CA VAL A 29 -7.54 32.22 17.63
C VAL A 29 -8.64 31.85 18.64
N GLU A 30 -9.66 32.72 18.78
CA GLU A 30 -10.80 32.48 19.68
C GLU A 30 -11.63 31.26 19.25
N ASP A 31 -11.84 31.05 17.94
CA ASP A 31 -12.52 29.85 17.41
C ASP A 31 -11.72 28.57 17.73
N LEU A 32 -10.39 28.66 17.60
CA LEU A 32 -9.52 27.56 17.95
C LEU A 32 -9.57 27.22 19.44
N GLU A 33 -9.47 28.21 20.32
CA GLU A 33 -9.50 27.98 21.78
C GLU A 33 -10.87 27.43 22.21
N LYS A 34 -11.98 27.93 21.69
CA LYS A 34 -13.31 27.34 21.92
C LYS A 34 -13.40 25.87 21.48
N PHE A 35 -12.83 25.56 20.31
CA PHE A 35 -12.80 24.19 19.82
C PHE A 35 -11.95 23.29 20.72
N LEU A 36 -10.78 23.77 21.16
CA LEU A 36 -9.90 23.02 22.07
C LEU A 36 -10.56 22.80 23.44
N ASP A 37 -11.23 23.79 24.01
CA ASP A 37 -11.99 23.64 25.26
C ASP A 37 -13.08 22.57 25.10
N TYR A 38 -13.78 22.57 23.97
CA TYR A 38 -14.79 21.56 23.66
C TYR A 38 -14.18 20.15 23.58
N ILE A 39 -13.12 19.94 22.81
CA ILE A 39 -12.51 18.60 22.67
C ILE A 39 -11.80 18.13 23.95
N ASN A 40 -11.27 19.05 24.78
CA ASN A 40 -10.66 18.70 26.06
C ASN A 40 -11.66 18.13 27.08
N SER A 41 -12.96 18.35 26.87
CA SER A 41 -14.01 17.71 27.67
C SER A 41 -14.23 16.23 27.34
N TRP A 42 -13.66 15.73 26.24
CA TRP A 42 -13.80 14.37 25.77
C TRP A 42 -12.69 13.46 26.32
N PRO A 43 -12.98 12.17 26.59
CA PRO A 43 -11.93 11.20 26.90
C PRO A 43 -10.86 11.19 25.83
N SER A 44 -9.60 11.30 26.22
CA SER A 44 -8.48 11.35 25.30
C SER A 44 -7.32 10.46 25.79
N SER A 45 -6.47 10.05 24.86
CA SER A 45 -5.22 9.34 25.15
C SER A 45 -4.10 9.87 24.26
N ASN A 46 -2.87 9.75 24.74
CA ASN A 46 -1.72 10.14 23.93
C ASN A 46 -1.53 9.16 22.76
N ALA A 47 -1.30 9.70 21.56
CA ALA A 47 -0.92 8.90 20.40
C ALA A 47 0.49 8.30 20.61
N SER A 48 0.66 7.02 20.27
CA SER A 48 1.98 6.39 20.29
C SER A 48 2.93 7.05 19.29
N PRO A 49 4.26 7.00 19.51
CA PRO A 49 5.25 7.51 18.54
C PRO A 49 5.05 6.93 17.14
N MET A 50 4.69 5.65 17.03
CA MET A 50 4.37 5.02 15.76
C MET A 50 3.13 5.62 15.11
N ARG A 51 2.06 5.89 15.87
CA ARG A 51 0.85 6.54 15.35
C ARG A 51 1.14 7.94 14.82
N LEU A 52 1.99 8.70 15.51
CA LEU A 52 2.42 10.03 15.07
C LEU A 52 3.24 9.97 13.77
N ALA A 53 4.16 8.98 13.66
CA ALA A 53 4.96 8.77 12.45
C ALA A 53 4.08 8.38 11.25
N VAL A 54 3.09 7.51 11.45
CA VAL A 54 2.11 7.12 10.42
C VAL A 54 1.28 8.34 10.00
N ALA A 55 0.80 9.14 10.95
CA ALA A 55 0.02 10.36 10.65
C ALA A 55 0.83 11.34 9.80
N ASP A 56 2.11 11.57 10.13
CA ASP A 56 2.99 12.44 9.34
C ASP A 56 3.24 11.87 7.93
N ALA A 57 3.53 10.58 7.81
CA ALA A 57 3.71 9.91 6.53
C ALA A 57 2.45 10.04 5.65
N MET A 58 1.26 9.80 6.20
CA MET A 58 -0.01 9.90 5.47
C MET A 58 -0.33 11.34 5.05
N ARG A 59 -0.08 12.34 5.90
CA ARG A 59 -0.22 13.75 5.52
C ARG A 59 0.67 14.09 4.31
N ARG A 60 1.95 13.67 4.33
CA ARG A 60 2.87 13.91 3.21
C ARG A 60 2.44 13.17 1.94
N SER A 61 1.98 11.94 2.05
CA SER A 61 1.47 11.18 0.91
C SER A 61 0.23 11.83 0.29
N TRP A 62 -0.69 12.33 1.12
CA TRP A 62 -1.93 12.93 0.67
C TRP A 62 -1.78 14.28 -0.03
N THR A 63 -0.61 14.91 0.01
CA THR A 63 -0.34 16.14 -0.76
C THR A 63 -0.21 15.89 -2.27
N ARG A 64 -0.17 14.64 -2.69
CA ARG A 64 -0.09 14.24 -4.10
C ARG A 64 -1.48 13.88 -4.64
N PRO A 65 -1.77 14.12 -5.92
CA PRO A 65 -3.00 13.65 -6.55
C PRO A 65 -2.92 12.14 -6.73
N LEU A 66 -3.50 11.40 -5.78
CA LEU A 66 -3.55 9.94 -5.81
C LEU A 66 -4.80 9.47 -6.56
N ALA A 67 -4.65 8.46 -7.41
CA ALA A 67 -5.76 7.76 -8.06
C ALA A 67 -5.65 6.27 -7.79
N THR A 68 -6.79 5.57 -7.81
CA THR A 68 -6.86 4.13 -7.56
C THR A 68 -7.60 3.44 -8.69
N VAL A 69 -7.03 2.34 -9.16
CA VAL A 69 -7.66 1.43 -10.12
C VAL A 69 -7.65 0.02 -9.57
N GLY A 70 -8.64 -0.78 -9.96
CA GLY A 70 -8.75 -2.16 -9.51
C GLY A 70 -9.12 -3.08 -10.67
N ARG A 71 -8.78 -4.36 -10.54
CA ARG A 71 -9.22 -5.42 -11.43
C ARG A 71 -9.33 -6.76 -10.73
N PRO A 72 -10.31 -7.60 -11.09
CA PRO A 72 -10.38 -8.97 -10.59
C PRO A 72 -9.27 -9.83 -11.19
N ILE A 73 -8.78 -10.78 -10.38
CA ILE A 73 -7.83 -11.81 -10.78
C ILE A 73 -8.31 -13.19 -10.33
N ARG A 74 -8.04 -14.22 -11.12
CA ARG A 74 -8.26 -15.61 -10.72
C ARG A 74 -7.05 -16.14 -9.96
N LEU A 75 -7.28 -16.73 -8.80
CA LEU A 75 -6.23 -17.27 -7.94
C LEU A 75 -6.03 -18.79 -8.10
N ASP A 76 -6.89 -19.49 -8.84
CA ASP A 76 -6.91 -20.95 -8.87
C ASP A 76 -5.54 -21.55 -9.26
N ARG A 77 -4.89 -21.00 -10.29
CA ARG A 77 -3.53 -21.45 -10.73
C ARG A 77 -2.46 -21.20 -9.68
N VAL A 78 -2.51 -20.02 -9.04
CA VAL A 78 -1.58 -19.68 -7.93
C VAL A 78 -1.81 -20.63 -6.75
N LEU A 79 -3.06 -20.90 -6.38
CA LEU A 79 -3.42 -21.80 -5.29
C LEU A 79 -3.00 -23.25 -5.57
N GLU A 80 -3.15 -23.71 -6.82
CA GLU A 80 -2.69 -25.03 -7.25
C GLU A 80 -1.15 -25.13 -7.19
N HIS A 81 -0.44 -24.19 -7.80
CA HIS A 81 1.02 -24.15 -7.75
C HIS A 81 1.54 -24.13 -6.31
N ARG A 82 0.92 -23.29 -5.45
CA ARG A 82 1.28 -23.15 -4.04
C ARG A 82 1.16 -24.46 -3.25
N ARG A 83 0.18 -25.34 -3.58
CA ARG A 83 -0.01 -26.61 -2.88
C ARG A 83 1.21 -27.54 -3.02
N ASN A 84 1.93 -27.41 -4.14
CA ASN A 84 3.07 -28.23 -4.51
C ASN A 84 4.42 -27.62 -4.10
N GLN A 85 4.42 -26.47 -3.39
CA GLN A 85 5.65 -25.81 -2.92
C GLN A 85 5.95 -26.15 -1.46
N ASP A 86 7.23 -26.31 -1.13
CA ASP A 86 7.74 -26.45 0.24
C ASP A 86 9.02 -25.61 0.42
N PRO A 87 9.06 -24.60 1.30
CA PRO A 87 7.91 -24.06 2.05
C PRO A 87 6.86 -23.42 1.14
N LYS A 88 5.60 -23.43 1.58
CA LYS A 88 4.48 -22.84 0.84
C LYS A 88 4.52 -21.31 0.86
N PRO A 89 4.78 -20.62 -0.27
CA PRO A 89 4.79 -19.17 -0.31
C PRO A 89 3.40 -18.59 0.05
N GLY A 90 3.36 -17.47 0.76
CA GLY A 90 2.12 -16.72 0.94
C GLY A 90 1.63 -16.11 -0.38
N LEU A 91 0.32 -15.89 -0.55
CA LEU A 91 -0.24 -15.23 -1.75
C LEU A 91 0.39 -13.85 -1.98
N THR A 92 0.71 -13.14 -0.92
CA THR A 92 1.41 -11.84 -0.97
C THR A 92 2.73 -11.93 -1.75
N LEU A 93 3.48 -13.03 -1.60
CA LEU A 93 4.77 -13.20 -2.30
C LEU A 93 4.61 -13.46 -3.79
N TYR A 94 3.55 -14.18 -4.20
CA TYR A 94 3.22 -14.31 -5.63
C TYR A 94 2.92 -12.94 -6.25
N VAL A 95 2.09 -12.15 -5.59
CA VAL A 95 1.75 -10.79 -6.04
C VAL A 95 2.99 -9.90 -6.05
N LEU A 96 3.80 -9.94 -4.99
CA LEU A 96 5.05 -9.20 -4.87
C LEU A 96 6.01 -9.51 -6.03
N ARG A 97 6.22 -10.80 -6.31
CA ARG A 97 7.12 -11.25 -7.36
C ARG A 97 6.61 -10.88 -8.75
N ALA A 98 5.31 -11.10 -9.02
CA ALA A 98 4.69 -10.71 -10.27
C ALA A 98 4.75 -9.19 -10.48
N PHE A 99 4.54 -8.41 -9.41
CA PHE A 99 4.64 -6.95 -9.45
C PHE A 99 6.07 -6.48 -9.77
N ALA A 100 7.07 -7.06 -9.11
CA ALA A 100 8.47 -6.73 -9.39
C ALA A 100 8.85 -7.01 -10.84
N LEU A 101 8.44 -8.16 -11.39
CA LEU A 101 8.71 -8.53 -12.79
C LEU A 101 8.00 -7.58 -13.77
N ALA A 102 6.76 -7.22 -13.50
CA ALA A 102 6.03 -6.26 -14.33
C ALA A 102 6.69 -4.86 -14.31
N LEU A 103 7.22 -4.42 -13.15
CA LEU A 103 7.95 -3.16 -13.02
C LEU A 103 9.31 -3.18 -13.72
N VAL A 104 9.95 -4.34 -13.87
CA VAL A 104 11.19 -4.47 -14.70
C VAL A 104 10.91 -4.18 -16.17
N GLU A 105 9.74 -4.58 -16.67
CA GLU A 105 9.33 -4.33 -18.06
C GLU A 105 8.99 -2.86 -18.33
N ASP A 106 8.48 -2.14 -17.31
CA ASP A 106 8.20 -0.70 -17.38
C ASP A 106 8.62 0.03 -16.09
N PRO A 107 9.94 0.31 -15.94
CA PRO A 107 10.46 0.98 -14.74
C PRO A 107 9.94 2.41 -14.54
N ALA A 108 9.43 3.05 -15.59
CA ALA A 108 8.92 4.42 -15.53
C ALA A 108 7.73 4.55 -14.59
N THR A 109 6.88 3.52 -14.49
CA THR A 109 5.70 3.50 -13.61
C THR A 109 6.06 3.53 -12.13
N ALA A 110 7.24 3.03 -11.73
CA ALA A 110 7.76 3.11 -10.36
C ALA A 110 8.70 4.31 -10.14
N GLY A 111 8.82 5.20 -11.10
CA GLY A 111 9.57 6.45 -10.98
C GLY A 111 8.90 7.42 -10.00
N PHE A 112 9.60 8.46 -9.59
CA PHE A 112 9.02 9.53 -8.79
C PHE A 112 9.42 10.91 -9.35
N LEU A 113 8.45 11.85 -9.25
CA LEU A 113 8.61 13.18 -9.78
C LEU A 113 9.34 14.09 -8.78
N ILE A 114 10.49 14.63 -9.19
CA ILE A 114 11.21 15.68 -8.44
C ILE A 114 11.43 16.89 -9.36
N GLY A 115 10.76 17.99 -9.04
CA GLY A 115 10.76 19.17 -9.90
C GLY A 115 10.23 18.81 -11.29
N GLN A 116 11.09 18.90 -12.32
CA GLN A 116 10.75 18.59 -13.71
C GLN A 116 11.30 17.24 -14.20
N LYS A 117 11.78 16.38 -13.29
CA LYS A 117 12.41 15.10 -13.64
C LYS A 117 11.64 13.93 -13.02
N VAL A 118 11.40 12.90 -13.81
CA VAL A 118 11.02 11.59 -13.32
C VAL A 118 12.29 10.79 -13.07
N VAL A 119 12.51 10.39 -11.82
CA VAL A 119 13.65 9.57 -11.41
C VAL A 119 13.25 8.12 -11.41
N HIS A 120 13.95 7.29 -12.18
CA HIS A 120 13.65 5.87 -12.31
C HIS A 120 14.39 5.03 -11.25
N PRO A 121 13.79 3.91 -10.78
CA PRO A 121 14.45 3.01 -9.83
C PRO A 121 15.69 2.34 -10.46
N ARG A 122 16.70 2.08 -9.61
CA ARG A 122 17.89 1.30 -9.99
C ARG A 122 17.81 -0.16 -9.57
N ALA A 123 16.94 -0.47 -8.64
CA ALA A 123 16.69 -1.81 -8.13
C ALA A 123 15.19 -1.94 -7.81
N PHE A 124 14.68 -3.16 -7.89
CA PHE A 124 13.27 -3.45 -7.60
C PHE A 124 13.13 -3.96 -6.17
N ASP A 125 13.40 -3.04 -5.24
CA ASP A 125 13.27 -3.22 -3.80
C ASP A 125 11.83 -2.86 -3.43
N ILE A 126 11.05 -3.81 -2.93
CA ILE A 126 9.61 -3.63 -2.71
C ILE A 126 9.27 -3.82 -1.25
N GLY A 127 8.54 -2.84 -0.69
CA GLY A 127 8.00 -2.90 0.66
C GLY A 127 6.85 -3.90 0.76
N VAL A 128 6.72 -4.54 1.91
CA VAL A 128 5.56 -5.40 2.23
C VAL A 128 4.94 -4.92 3.52
N ALA A 129 3.64 -4.59 3.45
CA ALA A 129 2.91 -4.16 4.64
C ALA A 129 2.71 -5.34 5.61
N VAL A 130 3.23 -5.21 6.83
CA VAL A 130 3.14 -6.22 7.88
C VAL A 130 2.43 -5.62 9.08
N GLN A 131 1.32 -6.27 9.49
CA GLN A 131 0.59 -5.89 10.69
C GLN A 131 1.41 -6.25 11.94
N VAL A 132 1.55 -5.26 12.81
CA VAL A 132 2.12 -5.40 14.16
C VAL A 132 1.14 -4.85 15.19
N GLU A 133 1.43 -5.03 16.48
CA GLU A 133 0.53 -4.65 17.58
C GLU A 133 0.05 -3.18 17.50
N ASP A 134 0.97 -2.24 17.23
CA ASP A 134 0.67 -0.80 17.24
C ASP A 134 0.30 -0.22 15.86
N GLY A 135 0.20 -1.06 14.82
CA GLY A 135 -0.11 -0.58 13.47
C GLY A 135 0.51 -1.43 12.36
N VAL A 136 1.03 -0.79 11.33
CA VAL A 136 1.63 -1.44 10.17
C VAL A 136 3.05 -0.93 9.98
N VAL A 137 4.00 -1.85 9.81
CA VAL A 137 5.37 -1.57 9.36
C VAL A 137 5.53 -2.04 7.93
N VAL A 138 6.44 -1.41 7.18
CA VAL A 138 6.67 -1.75 5.78
C VAL A 138 8.15 -2.09 5.57
N PRO A 139 8.59 -3.29 5.96
CA PRO A 139 9.91 -3.76 5.64
C PRO A 139 10.09 -3.98 4.14
N VAL A 140 11.32 -3.80 3.64
CA VAL A 140 11.66 -3.80 2.22
C VAL A 140 12.42 -5.07 1.86
N LEU A 141 11.84 -5.89 0.99
CA LEU A 141 12.51 -7.01 0.34
C LEU A 141 13.37 -6.49 -0.82
N ARG A 142 14.66 -6.85 -0.82
CA ARG A 142 15.64 -6.35 -1.78
C ARG A 142 15.69 -7.20 -3.05
N LYS A 143 15.84 -6.53 -4.21
CA LYS A 143 16.04 -7.17 -5.52
C LYS A 143 15.04 -8.31 -5.77
N VAL A 144 13.75 -7.99 -5.56
CA VAL A 144 12.66 -8.97 -5.67
C VAL A 144 12.61 -9.59 -7.06
N ASP A 145 12.97 -8.82 -8.09
CA ASP A 145 13.07 -9.25 -9.50
C ASP A 145 14.12 -10.33 -9.75
N GLN A 146 15.10 -10.50 -8.87
CA GLN A 146 16.24 -11.44 -9.04
C GLN A 146 16.13 -12.67 -8.16
N LYS A 147 15.13 -12.78 -7.30
CA LYS A 147 14.98 -13.86 -6.32
C LYS A 147 13.84 -14.80 -6.70
N SER A 148 14.02 -16.09 -6.46
CA SER A 148 12.94 -17.08 -6.60
C SER A 148 11.90 -16.92 -5.48
N LEU A 149 10.68 -17.43 -5.70
CA LEU A 149 9.64 -17.49 -4.65
C LEU A 149 10.12 -18.22 -3.40
N HIS A 150 10.94 -19.26 -3.54
CA HIS A 150 11.52 -20.01 -2.41
C HIS A 150 12.42 -19.10 -1.55
N ALA A 151 13.36 -18.38 -2.19
CA ALA A 151 14.24 -17.45 -1.49
C ALA A 151 13.45 -16.32 -0.79
N LEU A 152 12.47 -15.74 -1.49
CA LEU A 152 11.59 -14.71 -0.94
C LEU A 152 10.75 -15.22 0.23
N THR A 153 10.33 -16.50 0.22
CA THR A 153 9.52 -17.08 1.31
C THR A 153 10.31 -17.11 2.62
N ASN A 154 11.56 -17.54 2.58
CA ASN A 154 12.42 -17.59 3.75
C ASN A 154 12.76 -16.19 4.28
N GLU A 155 13.18 -15.29 3.39
CA GLU A 155 13.52 -13.90 3.75
C GLU A 155 12.30 -13.15 4.33
N TYR A 156 11.13 -13.32 3.73
CA TYR A 156 9.89 -12.71 4.21
C TYR A 156 9.50 -13.24 5.59
N ALA A 157 9.56 -14.55 5.82
CA ALA A 157 9.22 -15.14 7.10
C ALA A 157 10.13 -14.58 8.23
N GLU A 158 11.44 -14.48 7.98
CA GLU A 158 12.39 -13.88 8.91
C GLU A 158 12.10 -12.41 9.17
N MET A 159 11.80 -11.65 8.12
CA MET A 159 11.51 -10.24 8.20
C MET A 159 10.21 -9.95 8.98
N VAL A 160 9.15 -10.75 8.76
CA VAL A 160 7.89 -10.66 9.51
C VAL A 160 8.13 -10.94 11.00
N GLU A 161 8.95 -11.94 11.33
CA GLU A 161 9.27 -12.28 12.71
C GLU A 161 10.07 -11.15 13.40
N ARG A 162 11.04 -10.56 12.69
CA ARG A 162 11.76 -9.38 13.19
C ARG A 162 10.82 -8.18 13.38
N GLY A 163 9.89 -7.98 12.46
CA GLY A 163 8.87 -6.93 12.55
C GLY A 163 8.00 -7.07 13.80
N ARG A 164 7.47 -8.26 14.04
CA ARG A 164 6.65 -8.56 15.22
C ARG A 164 7.39 -8.36 16.52
N ARG A 165 8.68 -8.66 16.53
CA ARG A 165 9.57 -8.46 17.70
C ARG A 165 10.12 -7.04 17.82
N ARG A 166 9.70 -6.10 16.97
CA ARG A 166 10.22 -4.72 16.93
C ARG A 166 11.75 -4.65 16.76
N ARG A 167 12.32 -5.56 15.95
CA ARG A 167 13.76 -5.69 15.67
C ARG A 167 14.15 -5.34 14.24
N LEU A 168 13.29 -4.60 13.54
CA LEU A 168 13.64 -4.06 12.22
C LEU A 168 14.60 -2.88 12.39
N SER A 169 15.64 -2.86 11.58
CA SER A 169 16.57 -1.74 11.48
C SER A 169 16.00 -0.65 10.58
N GLU A 170 16.60 0.54 10.57
CA GLU A 170 16.25 1.59 9.62
C GLU A 170 16.47 1.14 8.17
N ASP A 171 17.50 0.35 7.91
CA ASP A 171 17.79 -0.17 6.59
C ASP A 171 16.74 -1.16 6.11
N ASP A 172 16.09 -1.91 7.01
CA ASP A 172 14.97 -2.78 6.67
C ASP A 172 13.73 -1.99 6.19
N LEU A 173 13.62 -0.71 6.55
CA LEU A 173 12.43 0.13 6.32
C LEU A 173 12.62 1.18 5.23
N ARG A 174 13.81 1.31 4.64
CA ARG A 174 14.14 2.37 3.67
C ARG A 174 14.40 1.81 2.28
N GLY A 175 14.22 2.66 1.28
CA GLY A 175 14.65 2.41 -0.11
C GLY A 175 13.69 1.56 -0.94
N GLY A 176 12.51 1.26 -0.45
CA GLY A 176 11.45 0.67 -1.27
C GLY A 176 11.00 1.64 -2.37
N ILE A 177 10.73 1.10 -3.57
CA ILE A 177 10.21 1.87 -4.72
C ILE A 177 8.69 1.82 -4.82
N ALA A 178 8.09 0.80 -4.24
CA ALA A 178 6.66 0.55 -4.17
C ALA A 178 6.38 -0.38 -2.99
N THR A 179 5.11 -0.49 -2.59
CA THR A 179 4.68 -1.38 -1.50
C THR A 179 3.63 -2.37 -1.99
N VAL A 180 3.66 -3.60 -1.47
CA VAL A 180 2.55 -4.57 -1.58
C VAL A 180 1.88 -4.71 -0.22
N THR A 181 0.55 -4.64 -0.21
CA THR A 181 -0.28 -4.86 0.97
C THR A 181 -1.31 -5.94 0.72
N ASN A 182 -1.62 -6.75 1.72
CA ASN A 182 -2.64 -7.79 1.64
C ASN A 182 -3.69 -7.56 2.73
N PHE A 183 -4.76 -6.86 2.37
CA PHE A 183 -5.89 -6.64 3.27
C PHE A 183 -6.93 -7.79 3.20
N GLY A 184 -6.75 -8.72 2.28
CA GLY A 184 -7.55 -9.95 2.20
C GLY A 184 -7.38 -10.86 3.42
N THR A 185 -6.28 -10.75 4.16
CA THR A 185 -6.09 -11.43 5.45
C THR A 185 -7.09 -11.00 6.51
N PHE A 186 -7.73 -9.84 6.36
CA PHE A 186 -8.81 -9.32 7.21
C PHE A 186 -10.21 -9.59 6.61
N GLY A 187 -10.31 -10.36 5.53
CA GLY A 187 -11.56 -10.61 4.83
C GLY A 187 -12.03 -9.45 3.94
N LEU A 188 -11.24 -8.40 3.79
CA LEU A 188 -11.58 -7.26 2.94
C LEU A 188 -11.34 -7.61 1.46
N THR A 189 -12.34 -7.36 0.62
CA THR A 189 -12.26 -7.68 -0.82
C THR A 189 -11.62 -6.57 -1.63
N SER A 190 -11.74 -5.31 -1.19
CA SER A 190 -11.20 -4.13 -1.85
C SER A 190 -10.80 -3.06 -0.83
N GLY A 191 -10.06 -2.05 -1.26
CA GLY A 191 -9.65 -0.91 -0.45
C GLY A 191 -8.89 0.12 -1.27
N THR A 192 -8.58 1.26 -0.67
CA THR A 192 -7.75 2.30 -1.28
C THR A 192 -6.48 2.46 -0.44
N PRO A 193 -5.43 1.67 -0.67
CA PRO A 193 -4.18 1.81 0.05
C PRO A 193 -3.48 3.12 -0.35
N ILE A 194 -2.77 3.73 0.60
CA ILE A 194 -2.05 4.99 0.35
C ILE A 194 -0.55 4.67 0.28
N PRO A 195 0.14 5.00 -0.83
CA PRO A 195 1.57 4.76 -0.97
C PRO A 195 2.36 5.60 0.03
N LEU A 196 3.55 5.15 0.44
CA LEU A 196 4.44 5.91 1.29
C LEU A 196 4.91 7.21 0.59
N PRO A 197 5.36 8.23 1.32
CA PRO A 197 5.73 9.54 0.74
C PRO A 197 6.82 9.48 -0.32
N ASN A 198 7.69 8.48 -0.25
CA ASN A 198 8.80 8.24 -1.18
C ASN A 198 8.49 7.21 -2.28
N GLU A 199 7.25 6.73 -2.36
CA GLU A 199 6.81 5.72 -3.32
C GLU A 199 5.72 6.29 -4.22
N THR A 200 5.74 5.91 -5.48
CA THR A 200 4.71 6.29 -6.47
C THR A 200 3.53 5.32 -6.44
N LEU A 201 3.77 4.06 -6.11
CA LEU A 201 2.81 2.97 -6.24
C LEU A 201 2.62 2.20 -4.93
N ILE A 202 1.40 1.73 -4.70
CA ILE A 202 1.09 0.67 -3.74
C ILE A 202 0.09 -0.30 -4.36
N LEU A 203 0.40 -1.59 -4.31
CA LEU A 203 -0.46 -2.65 -4.82
C LEU A 203 -1.10 -3.41 -3.65
N GLY A 204 -2.42 -3.50 -3.66
CA GLY A 204 -3.22 -4.21 -2.67
C GLY A 204 -3.81 -5.50 -3.22
N LEU A 205 -3.83 -6.54 -2.39
CA LEU A 205 -4.51 -7.80 -2.65
C LEU A 205 -5.72 -7.95 -1.72
N GLY A 206 -6.89 -8.13 -2.31
CA GLY A 206 -8.14 -8.44 -1.60
C GLY A 206 -8.28 -9.90 -1.22
N ALA A 207 -9.31 -10.22 -0.44
CA ALA A 207 -9.66 -11.57 -0.08
C ALA A 207 -10.09 -12.39 -1.30
N GLY A 208 -9.60 -13.62 -1.38
CA GLY A 208 -10.07 -14.59 -2.36
C GLY A 208 -11.48 -15.09 -2.00
N VAL A 209 -12.44 -14.89 -2.90
CA VAL A 209 -13.84 -15.32 -2.73
C VAL A 209 -14.21 -16.26 -3.86
N LYS A 210 -14.98 -17.31 -3.55
CA LYS A 210 -15.55 -18.16 -4.61
C LYS A 210 -16.68 -17.44 -5.32
N LYS A 211 -16.56 -17.32 -6.66
CA LYS A 211 -17.57 -16.73 -7.53
C LYS A 211 -17.92 -17.67 -8.68
N PRO A 212 -19.19 -17.69 -9.13
CA PRO A 212 -19.54 -18.33 -10.38
C PRO A 212 -19.08 -17.47 -11.56
N VAL A 213 -18.24 -18.01 -12.43
CA VAL A 213 -17.79 -17.35 -13.65
C VAL A 213 -18.21 -18.19 -14.83
N TRP A 214 -18.82 -17.55 -15.85
CA TRP A 214 -19.20 -18.21 -17.07
C TRP A 214 -17.97 -18.69 -17.83
N SER A 215 -18.03 -19.92 -18.34
CA SER A 215 -17.01 -20.52 -19.19
C SER A 215 -17.62 -20.84 -20.55
N ASP A 216 -17.13 -20.16 -21.58
CA ASP A 216 -17.57 -20.41 -22.97
C ASP A 216 -17.13 -21.79 -23.47
N GLN A 217 -16.07 -22.38 -22.87
CA GLN A 217 -15.56 -23.69 -23.27
C GLN A 217 -16.48 -24.85 -22.88
N VAL A 218 -17.15 -24.74 -21.73
CA VAL A 218 -18.04 -25.77 -21.21
C VAL A 218 -19.50 -25.31 -21.13
N GLU A 219 -19.79 -24.09 -21.58
CA GLU A 219 -21.11 -23.46 -21.60
C GLU A 219 -21.83 -23.55 -20.24
N ALA A 220 -21.08 -23.30 -19.15
CA ALA A 220 -21.59 -23.40 -17.77
C ALA A 220 -20.89 -22.40 -16.85
N PHE A 221 -21.53 -22.13 -15.70
CA PHE A 221 -20.88 -21.44 -14.59
C PHE A 221 -19.93 -22.36 -13.86
N LEU A 222 -18.66 -21.96 -13.76
CA LEU A 222 -17.64 -22.66 -12.98
C LEU A 222 -17.32 -21.88 -11.71
N PRO A 223 -17.13 -22.56 -10.56
CA PRO A 223 -16.66 -21.91 -9.35
C PRO A 223 -15.17 -21.58 -9.50
N VAL A 224 -14.83 -20.30 -9.42
CA VAL A 224 -13.44 -19.82 -9.41
C VAL A 224 -13.16 -19.09 -8.12
N THR A 225 -11.91 -19.11 -7.67
CA THR A 225 -11.47 -18.25 -6.56
C THR A 225 -10.97 -16.94 -7.17
N GLU A 226 -11.69 -15.87 -6.93
CA GLU A 226 -11.38 -14.53 -7.43
C GLU A 226 -10.99 -13.61 -6.29
N ALA A 227 -9.96 -12.80 -6.49
CA ALA A 227 -9.59 -11.69 -5.62
C ALA A 227 -9.49 -10.41 -6.46
N GLU A 228 -9.47 -9.26 -5.80
CA GLU A 228 -9.22 -7.98 -6.45
C GLU A 228 -7.78 -7.54 -6.21
N LEU A 229 -7.08 -7.16 -7.29
CA LEU A 229 -5.88 -6.35 -7.21
C LEU A 229 -6.29 -4.89 -7.31
N VAL A 230 -5.81 -4.09 -6.36
CA VAL A 230 -6.08 -2.65 -6.32
C VAL A 230 -4.75 -1.92 -6.29
N MET A 231 -4.55 -0.94 -7.17
CA MET A 231 -3.34 -0.15 -7.20
C MET A 231 -3.66 1.33 -7.04
N THR A 232 -3.04 1.97 -6.05
CA THR A 232 -3.05 3.42 -5.88
C THR A 232 -1.70 3.99 -6.32
N PHE A 233 -1.75 5.10 -7.04
CA PHE A 233 -0.56 5.70 -7.66
C PHE A 233 -0.60 7.22 -7.65
N ASP A 234 0.58 7.83 -7.74
CA ASP A 234 0.75 9.26 -7.94
C ASP A 234 0.42 9.63 -9.39
N HIS A 235 -0.71 10.30 -9.61
CA HIS A 235 -1.21 10.61 -10.95
C HIS A 235 -0.35 11.64 -11.71
N ARG A 236 0.68 12.18 -11.08
CA ARG A 236 1.68 13.04 -11.75
C ARG A 236 2.73 12.23 -12.51
N VAL A 237 2.87 10.94 -12.18
CA VAL A 237 3.87 10.03 -12.75
C VAL A 237 3.21 8.97 -13.62
N VAL A 238 2.09 8.42 -13.18
CA VAL A 238 1.36 7.33 -13.84
C VAL A 238 -0.06 7.80 -14.14
N ASP A 239 -0.56 7.54 -15.32
CA ASP A 239 -1.97 7.73 -15.69
C ASP A 239 -2.79 6.43 -15.54
N GLY A 240 -4.10 6.54 -15.75
CA GLY A 240 -5.00 5.40 -15.64
C GLY A 240 -4.70 4.28 -16.66
N GLY A 241 -4.21 4.63 -17.86
CA GLY A 241 -3.82 3.68 -18.88
C GLY A 241 -2.59 2.88 -18.49
N GLY A 242 -1.51 3.57 -18.07
CA GLY A 242 -0.29 2.94 -17.57
C GLY A 242 -0.55 2.05 -16.35
N ALA A 243 -1.36 2.54 -15.40
CA ALA A 243 -1.78 1.76 -14.25
C ALA A 243 -2.55 0.48 -14.65
N GLY A 244 -3.47 0.60 -15.60
CA GLY A 244 -4.25 -0.53 -16.13
C GLY A 244 -3.37 -1.56 -16.83
N MET A 245 -2.40 -1.14 -17.64
CA MET A 245 -1.44 -2.03 -18.30
C MET A 245 -0.57 -2.77 -17.29
N LEU A 246 -0.05 -2.07 -16.28
CA LEU A 246 0.74 -2.69 -15.21
C LEU A 246 -0.07 -3.74 -14.43
N LEU A 247 -1.30 -3.42 -14.03
CA LEU A 247 -2.18 -4.40 -13.35
C LEU A 247 -2.50 -5.60 -14.26
N THR A 248 -2.68 -5.36 -15.56
CA THR A 248 -2.91 -6.43 -16.53
C THR A 248 -1.70 -7.36 -16.57
N ARG A 249 -0.51 -6.80 -16.65
CA ARG A 249 0.73 -7.58 -16.69
C ARG A 249 0.95 -8.40 -15.42
N VAL A 250 0.70 -7.80 -14.25
CA VAL A 250 0.74 -8.54 -12.97
C VAL A 250 -0.25 -9.72 -12.98
N ALA A 251 -1.48 -9.50 -13.45
CA ALA A 251 -2.50 -10.55 -13.53
C ALA A 251 -2.11 -11.69 -14.48
N GLU A 252 -1.49 -11.40 -15.63
CA GLU A 252 -0.99 -12.39 -16.58
C GLU A 252 0.12 -13.26 -15.94
N LEU A 253 1.09 -12.62 -15.28
CA LEU A 253 2.16 -13.32 -14.57
C LEU A 253 1.62 -14.26 -13.47
N LEU A 254 0.56 -13.86 -12.78
CA LEU A 254 -0.11 -14.70 -11.78
C LEU A 254 -0.84 -15.90 -12.41
N GLN A 255 -1.19 -15.88 -13.71
CA GLN A 255 -1.72 -17.05 -14.41
C GLN A 255 -0.65 -18.04 -14.82
N GLU A 256 0.64 -17.68 -14.71
CA GLU A 256 1.79 -18.53 -15.00
C GLU A 256 2.72 -18.62 -13.79
N PRO A 257 2.25 -19.11 -12.62
CA PRO A 257 2.99 -19.03 -11.35
C PRO A 257 4.31 -19.81 -11.34
N SER A 258 4.53 -20.72 -12.30
CA SER A 258 5.81 -21.41 -12.49
C SER A 258 6.92 -20.50 -13.02
N LYS A 259 6.59 -19.33 -13.54
CA LYS A 259 7.57 -18.32 -13.99
C LYS A 259 7.99 -17.32 -12.89
N LEU A 260 7.40 -17.41 -11.71
CA LEU A 260 7.62 -16.47 -10.60
C LEU A 260 8.78 -16.87 -9.65
#